data_015ae39d6aa57356777c37cf5f37cc27
#
_entry.id   015ae39d6aa57356777c37cf5f37cc27
#
_cell.length_a   1.000
_cell.length_b   1.000
_cell.length_c   1.000
_cell.angle_alpha   90.00
_cell.angle_beta   90.00
_cell.angle_gamma   90.00
#
_symmetry.space_group_name_H-M   'P 1'
#
loop_
_entity.id
_entity.type
_entity.pdbx_description
1 polymer ?
#
loop_
_entity_poly.entity_id
_entity_poly.type
_entity_poly.pdbx_seq_one_letter_code
_entity_poly.pdbx_strand_id
1 'polypeptide(L)'
;LLAGDLRAFCKYCRKAKLSTFLPEDVQIPAGARLKGKKVLQPDDLVKLFSTDTTLYRGKRVHDDYIHAYRFEVLTGLRPGELLGLRWADIKGDTVNLSRSINVKGRETRGKNENAVRSFVLSDVARAVLEAQRATTGHCESVFCLETERRYYKRWKVFCAANEMEPVSLYELRHTFVSVVKTLPAGEVKPLVGHSQDMDTFGQYSHALTGDAENTARAVNAAFMKLLKV
;
A
#
# COMPACT_ATOMS: atom_id res chain seq x y z
N LEU A 1 1.65 -13.07 -15.72
CA LEU A 1 2.92 -13.62 -15.21
C LEU A 1 3.45 -14.71 -16.15
N LEU A 2 2.76 -15.83 -16.32
CA LEU A 2 3.25 -16.99 -17.09
C LEU A 2 3.68 -16.65 -18.54
N ALA A 3 2.88 -15.85 -19.27
CA ALA A 3 3.21 -15.45 -20.63
C ALA A 3 4.46 -14.54 -20.69
N GLY A 4 4.63 -13.67 -19.69
CA GLY A 4 5.83 -12.84 -19.56
C GLY A 4 7.08 -13.65 -19.29
N ASP A 5 6.97 -14.60 -18.36
CA ASP A 5 8.08 -15.50 -18.00
C ASP A 5 8.46 -16.41 -19.17
N LEU A 6 7.45 -16.93 -19.91
CA LEU A 6 7.69 -17.74 -21.09
C LEU A 6 8.39 -16.95 -22.21
N ARG A 7 7.96 -15.71 -22.47
CA ARG A 7 8.64 -14.83 -23.43
C ARG A 7 10.09 -14.54 -23.03
N ALA A 8 10.33 -14.27 -21.74
CA ALA A 8 11.68 -14.03 -21.21
C ALA A 8 12.57 -15.28 -21.36
N PHE A 9 12.01 -16.45 -21.06
CA PHE A 9 12.70 -17.75 -21.25
C PHE A 9 13.03 -18.00 -22.72
N CYS A 10 12.09 -17.82 -23.63
CA CYS A 10 12.34 -17.98 -25.07
C CYS A 10 13.42 -17.01 -25.59
N LYS A 11 13.41 -15.75 -25.13
CA LYS A 11 14.46 -14.78 -25.45
C LYS A 11 15.85 -15.22 -24.95
N TYR A 12 15.89 -15.77 -23.73
CA TYR A 12 17.13 -16.34 -23.19
C TYR A 12 17.64 -17.50 -24.03
N CYS A 13 16.76 -18.47 -24.38
CA CYS A 13 17.13 -19.62 -25.22
C CYS A 13 17.68 -19.19 -26.59
N ARG A 14 17.09 -18.17 -27.21
CA ARG A 14 17.60 -17.61 -28.47
C ARG A 14 18.98 -16.98 -28.29
N LYS A 15 19.16 -16.16 -27.24
CA LYS A 15 20.46 -15.54 -26.94
C LYS A 15 21.55 -16.60 -26.69
N ALA A 16 21.17 -17.69 -26.04
CA ALA A 16 22.04 -18.82 -25.78
C ALA A 16 22.19 -19.79 -26.98
N LYS A 17 21.58 -19.47 -28.14
CA LYS A 17 21.58 -20.32 -29.35
C LYS A 17 21.00 -21.73 -29.16
N LEU A 18 20.11 -21.91 -28.19
CA LEU A 18 19.45 -23.19 -27.86
C LEU A 18 18.14 -23.38 -28.64
N SER A 19 17.55 -22.31 -29.19
CA SER A 19 16.30 -22.36 -29.94
C SER A 19 16.19 -21.16 -30.89
N THR A 20 15.48 -21.34 -31.99
CA THR A 20 15.11 -20.26 -32.94
C THR A 20 13.68 -19.76 -32.72
N PHE A 21 12.93 -20.34 -31.78
CA PHE A 21 11.53 -20.00 -31.51
C PHE A 21 11.33 -18.52 -31.16
N LEU A 22 10.37 -17.88 -31.80
CA LEU A 22 9.97 -16.50 -31.57
C LEU A 22 8.77 -16.48 -30.60
N PRO A 23 8.84 -15.75 -29.49
CA PRO A 23 7.78 -15.73 -28.49
C PRO A 23 6.63 -14.76 -28.82
N GLU A 24 6.65 -14.12 -29.99
CA GLU A 24 5.65 -13.13 -30.42
C GLU A 24 4.25 -13.72 -30.56
N ASP A 25 4.16 -15.00 -30.91
CA ASP A 25 2.89 -15.73 -31.10
C ASP A 25 2.27 -16.19 -29.79
N VAL A 26 2.95 -16.01 -28.66
CA VAL A 26 2.40 -16.34 -27.33
C VAL A 26 1.38 -15.28 -26.93
N GLN A 27 0.13 -15.49 -27.33
CA GLN A 27 -0.99 -14.64 -26.97
C GLN A 27 -1.69 -15.14 -25.68
N ILE A 28 -2.14 -14.20 -24.88
CA ILE A 28 -2.97 -14.51 -23.71
C ILE A 28 -4.41 -14.64 -24.22
N PRO A 29 -5.06 -15.81 -24.05
CA PRO A 29 -6.47 -15.98 -24.44
C PRO A 29 -7.34 -14.88 -23.82
N ALA A 30 -8.33 -14.39 -24.57
CA ALA A 30 -9.19 -13.30 -24.10
C ALA A 30 -9.91 -13.62 -22.78
N GLY A 31 -10.26 -14.87 -22.53
CA GLY A 31 -10.87 -15.33 -21.27
C GLY A 31 -9.91 -15.46 -20.08
N ALA A 32 -8.59 -15.40 -20.30
CA ALA A 32 -7.57 -15.45 -19.26
C ALA A 32 -7.18 -14.07 -18.73
N ARG A 33 -7.91 -13.00 -19.08
CA ARG A 33 -7.68 -11.67 -18.52
C ARG A 33 -7.92 -11.69 -17.02
N LEU A 34 -6.96 -11.19 -16.27
CA LEU A 34 -7.10 -11.00 -14.82
C LEU A 34 -8.35 -10.14 -14.56
N LYS A 35 -9.17 -10.55 -13.58
CA LYS A 35 -10.26 -9.71 -13.06
C LYS A 35 -9.68 -8.35 -12.68
N GLY A 36 -10.43 -7.28 -12.95
CA GLY A 36 -10.03 -5.93 -12.54
C GLY A 36 -9.70 -5.89 -11.05
N LYS A 37 -8.75 -5.06 -10.67
CA LYS A 37 -8.41 -4.84 -9.26
C LYS A 37 -9.57 -4.18 -8.56
N LYS A 38 -9.90 -4.67 -7.36
CA LYS A 38 -10.94 -4.09 -6.51
C LYS A 38 -10.35 -2.94 -5.69
N VAL A 39 -11.20 -2.06 -5.23
CA VAL A 39 -10.89 -1.01 -4.25
C VAL A 39 -12.03 -0.93 -3.25
N LEU A 40 -11.76 -0.51 -2.02
CA LEU A 40 -12.82 -0.20 -1.07
C LEU A 40 -13.69 0.91 -1.61
N GLN A 41 -14.99 0.72 -1.55
CA GLN A 41 -15.96 1.73 -1.93
C GLN A 41 -16.14 2.76 -0.80
N PRO A 42 -16.69 3.95 -1.08
CA PRO A 42 -16.86 5.01 -0.08
C PRO A 42 -17.55 4.54 1.21
N ASP A 43 -18.61 3.74 1.11
CA ASP A 43 -19.33 3.24 2.27
C ASP A 43 -18.50 2.30 3.14
N ASP A 44 -17.67 1.45 2.53
CA ASP A 44 -16.75 0.57 3.24
C ASP A 44 -15.61 1.37 3.90
N LEU A 45 -15.15 2.45 3.26
CA LEU A 45 -14.19 3.35 3.89
C LEU A 45 -14.80 4.05 5.12
N VAL A 46 -16.02 4.54 5.03
CA VAL A 46 -16.73 5.11 6.20
C VAL A 46 -16.83 4.09 7.33
N LYS A 47 -17.22 2.83 7.03
CA LYS A 47 -17.27 1.75 8.02
C LYS A 47 -15.88 1.48 8.64
N LEU A 48 -14.82 1.43 7.84
CA LEU A 48 -13.44 1.23 8.33
C LEU A 48 -13.02 2.31 9.33
N PHE A 49 -13.44 3.56 9.11
CA PHE A 49 -13.06 4.67 9.99
C PHE A 49 -14.02 4.91 11.17
N SER A 50 -15.24 4.37 11.13
CA SER A 50 -16.24 4.51 12.21
C SER A 50 -16.34 3.29 13.13
N THR A 51 -15.65 2.17 12.83
CA THR A 51 -15.79 0.92 13.59
C THR A 51 -14.44 0.38 14.02
N ASP A 52 -14.25 0.17 15.33
CA ASP A 52 -13.00 -0.35 15.92
C ASP A 52 -13.10 -1.83 16.32
N THR A 53 -14.21 -2.50 16.01
CA THR A 53 -14.49 -3.83 16.55
C THR A 53 -14.60 -4.89 15.45
N THR A 54 -14.24 -6.10 15.82
CA THR A 54 -14.37 -7.32 15.03
C THR A 54 -15.08 -8.42 15.81
N LEU A 55 -15.30 -9.59 15.18
CA LEU A 55 -15.85 -10.76 15.85
C LEU A 55 -14.75 -11.74 16.24
N TYR A 56 -14.72 -12.12 17.52
CA TYR A 56 -13.88 -13.21 18.03
C TYR A 56 -14.72 -14.16 18.87
N ARG A 57 -14.80 -15.43 18.46
CA ARG A 57 -15.63 -16.48 19.10
C ARG A 57 -17.09 -16.03 19.34
N GLY A 58 -17.68 -15.35 18.35
CA GLY A 58 -19.06 -14.86 18.39
C GLY A 58 -19.29 -13.60 19.23
N LYS A 59 -18.24 -13.03 19.85
CA LYS A 59 -18.34 -11.77 20.62
C LYS A 59 -17.67 -10.62 19.88
N ARG A 60 -18.27 -9.42 19.97
CA ARG A 60 -17.64 -8.19 19.52
C ARG A 60 -16.49 -7.82 20.46
N VAL A 61 -15.30 -7.62 19.90
CA VAL A 61 -14.08 -7.22 20.62
C VAL A 61 -13.36 -6.13 19.81
N HIS A 62 -12.53 -5.33 20.45
CA HIS A 62 -11.66 -4.40 19.76
C HIS A 62 -10.75 -5.14 18.76
N ASP A 63 -10.51 -4.56 17.58
CA ASP A 63 -9.57 -5.14 16.61
C ASP A 63 -8.19 -4.51 16.78
N ASP A 64 -7.23 -5.28 17.28
CA ASP A 64 -5.87 -4.82 17.53
C ASP A 64 -5.14 -4.31 16.27
N TYR A 65 -5.65 -4.64 15.08
CA TYR A 65 -5.04 -4.25 13.80
C TYR A 65 -5.77 -3.10 13.10
N ILE A 66 -6.79 -2.51 13.75
CA ILE A 66 -7.62 -1.47 13.13
C ILE A 66 -6.80 -0.27 12.63
N HIS A 67 -5.82 0.17 13.41
CA HIS A 67 -4.96 1.29 13.02
C HIS A 67 -4.03 0.92 11.86
N ALA A 68 -3.62 -0.35 11.74
CA ALA A 68 -2.83 -0.82 10.61
C ALA A 68 -3.62 -0.75 9.30
N TYR A 69 -4.89 -1.21 9.29
CA TYR A 69 -5.76 -1.11 8.11
C TYR A 69 -6.00 0.34 7.68
N ARG A 70 -6.33 1.21 8.64
CA ARG A 70 -6.53 2.64 8.39
C ARG A 70 -5.27 3.30 7.86
N PHE A 71 -4.12 3.03 8.46
CA PHE A 71 -2.85 3.61 8.05
C PHE A 71 -2.43 3.15 6.65
N GLU A 72 -2.63 1.89 6.31
CA GLU A 72 -2.33 1.35 4.97
C GLU A 72 -3.17 2.05 3.90
N VAL A 73 -4.46 2.25 4.14
CA VAL A 73 -5.37 2.99 3.24
C VAL A 73 -5.00 4.47 3.14
N LEU A 74 -4.58 5.12 4.23
CA LEU A 74 -4.26 6.55 4.25
C LEU A 74 -2.91 6.90 3.64
N THR A 75 -2.00 5.93 3.53
CA THR A 75 -0.63 6.15 3.06
C THR A 75 -0.28 5.40 1.79
N GLY A 76 -1.07 4.41 1.43
CA GLY A 76 -0.81 3.55 0.29
C GLY A 76 0.47 2.73 0.42
N LEU A 77 0.95 2.44 1.62
CA LEU A 77 2.08 1.55 1.85
C LEU A 77 1.82 0.16 1.29
N ARG A 78 2.89 -0.53 0.88
CA ARG A 78 2.80 -1.97 0.57
C ARG A 78 2.68 -2.75 1.89
N PRO A 79 1.98 -3.91 1.92
CA PRO A 79 1.87 -4.71 3.14
C PRO A 79 3.21 -4.99 3.81
N GLY A 80 4.23 -5.32 3.04
CA GLY A 80 5.57 -5.56 3.57
C GLY A 80 6.27 -4.31 4.12
N GLU A 81 6.00 -3.13 3.58
CA GLU A 81 6.49 -1.85 4.11
C GLU A 81 5.82 -1.56 5.46
N LEU A 82 4.51 -1.80 5.55
CA LEU A 82 3.75 -1.65 6.79
C LEU A 82 4.25 -2.61 7.90
N LEU A 83 4.52 -3.88 7.55
CA LEU A 83 5.08 -4.86 8.48
C LEU A 83 6.47 -4.45 8.98
N GLY A 84 7.26 -3.81 8.12
CA GLY A 84 8.63 -3.39 8.45
C GLY A 84 8.73 -2.03 9.14
N LEU A 85 7.64 -1.29 9.31
CA LEU A 85 7.64 0.06 9.84
C LEU A 85 7.95 0.07 11.35
N ARG A 86 8.94 0.87 11.75
CA ARG A 86 9.38 1.03 13.14
C ARG A 86 9.14 2.45 13.62
N TRP A 87 8.99 2.65 14.92
CA TRP A 87 8.85 3.99 15.48
C TRP A 87 10.05 4.90 15.21
N ALA A 88 11.25 4.32 15.09
CA ALA A 88 12.47 5.05 14.73
C ALA A 88 12.45 5.63 13.30
N ASP A 89 11.58 5.12 12.42
CA ASP A 89 11.41 5.61 11.05
C ASP A 89 10.56 6.88 10.98
N ILE A 90 9.89 7.24 12.08
CA ILE A 90 8.96 8.36 12.15
C ILE A 90 9.64 9.51 12.91
N LYS A 91 9.89 10.61 12.21
CA LYS A 91 10.52 11.82 12.76
C LYS A 91 9.57 13.01 12.57
N GLY A 92 8.95 13.45 13.65
CA GLY A 92 7.86 14.42 13.56
C GLY A 92 6.74 13.88 12.67
N ASP A 93 6.37 14.63 11.65
CA ASP A 93 5.35 14.25 10.68
C ASP A 93 5.90 13.48 9.46
N THR A 94 7.19 13.19 9.43
CA THR A 94 7.86 12.52 8.30
C THR A 94 8.09 11.05 8.59
N VAL A 95 7.66 10.19 7.65
CA VAL A 95 7.95 8.75 7.62
C VAL A 95 9.09 8.48 6.65
N ASN A 96 10.12 7.76 7.11
CA ASN A 96 11.29 7.35 6.33
C ASN A 96 11.25 5.85 6.08
N LEU A 97 10.77 5.44 4.92
CA LEU A 97 10.72 4.02 4.54
C LEU A 97 12.07 3.56 4.04
N SER A 98 12.65 2.57 4.69
CA SER A 98 13.96 2.00 4.32
C SER A 98 13.94 0.47 4.21
N ARG A 99 12.85 -0.16 4.60
CA ARG A 99 12.74 -1.62 4.67
C ARG A 99 11.36 -2.14 4.32
N SER A 100 11.31 -3.44 4.03
CA SER A 100 10.08 -4.20 3.77
C SER A 100 10.28 -5.63 4.30
N ILE A 101 9.26 -6.23 4.90
CA ILE A 101 9.24 -7.63 5.30
C ILE A 101 8.56 -8.42 4.18
N ASN A 102 9.25 -9.41 3.62
CA ASN A 102 8.67 -10.25 2.58
C ASN A 102 7.80 -11.38 3.16
N VAL A 103 7.11 -12.12 2.30
CA VAL A 103 6.21 -13.22 2.69
C VAL A 103 6.90 -14.36 3.48
N LYS A 104 8.24 -14.44 3.43
CA LYS A 104 9.05 -15.38 4.22
C LYS A 104 9.50 -14.80 5.57
N GLY A 105 9.01 -13.62 5.93
CA GLY A 105 9.39 -12.92 7.18
C GLY A 105 10.80 -12.31 7.16
N ARG A 106 11.44 -12.22 5.99
CA ARG A 106 12.81 -11.65 5.87
C ARG A 106 12.74 -10.17 5.58
N GLU A 107 13.55 -9.40 6.29
CA GLU A 107 13.77 -7.98 6.02
C GLU A 107 14.52 -7.79 4.69
N THR A 108 14.06 -6.83 3.89
CA THR A 108 14.64 -6.45 2.61
C THR A 108 14.58 -4.93 2.46
N ARG A 109 15.39 -4.36 1.58
CA ARG A 109 15.30 -2.94 1.21
C ARG A 109 14.09 -2.60 0.33
N GLY A 110 13.23 -3.57 0.07
CA GLY A 110 12.11 -3.44 -0.85
C GLY A 110 12.44 -3.96 -2.27
N LYS A 111 11.45 -3.90 -3.16
CA LYS A 111 11.51 -4.55 -4.49
C LYS A 111 12.37 -3.78 -5.51
N ASN A 112 12.54 -2.49 -5.33
CA ASN A 112 13.27 -1.59 -6.24
C ASN A 112 13.83 -0.39 -5.45
N GLU A 113 14.70 0.41 -6.08
CA GLU A 113 15.33 1.60 -5.47
C GLU A 113 14.32 2.60 -4.94
N ASN A 114 13.18 2.79 -5.63
CA ASN A 114 12.11 3.68 -5.22
C ASN A 114 11.30 3.18 -4.00
N ALA A 115 11.64 2.01 -3.45
CA ALA A 115 11.05 1.54 -2.18
C ALA A 115 11.59 2.33 -0.97
N VAL A 116 12.82 2.84 -1.06
CA VAL A 116 13.40 3.75 -0.06
C VAL A 116 12.93 5.16 -0.39
N ARG A 117 12.12 5.72 0.49
CA ARG A 117 11.55 7.06 0.30
C ARG A 117 11.09 7.66 1.61
N SER A 118 10.93 8.98 1.61
CA SER A 118 10.34 9.72 2.72
C SER A 118 9.09 10.47 2.26
N PHE A 119 8.11 10.61 3.14
CA PHE A 119 6.91 11.41 2.89
C PHE A 119 6.36 12.00 4.17
N VAL A 120 5.62 13.10 4.05
CA VAL A 120 4.96 13.78 5.15
C VAL A 120 3.54 13.20 5.31
N LEU A 121 3.16 12.94 6.56
CA LEU A 121 1.84 12.40 6.91
C LEU A 121 0.75 13.45 6.76
N SER A 122 -0.39 13.05 6.23
CA SER A 122 -1.64 13.82 6.37
C SER A 122 -2.11 13.83 7.83
N ASP A 123 -2.90 14.83 8.22
CA ASP A 123 -3.39 14.95 9.60
C ASP A 123 -4.17 13.71 10.06
N VAL A 124 -5.01 13.14 9.18
CA VAL A 124 -5.74 11.90 9.49
C VAL A 124 -4.80 10.70 9.69
N ALA A 125 -3.72 10.60 8.93
CA ALA A 125 -2.74 9.51 9.10
C ALA A 125 -1.93 9.70 10.38
N ARG A 126 -1.58 10.94 10.73
CA ARG A 126 -0.93 11.28 12.00
C ARG A 126 -1.79 10.90 13.19
N ALA A 127 -3.09 11.26 13.17
CA ALA A 127 -4.01 10.90 14.24
C ALA A 127 -4.11 9.39 14.46
N VAL A 128 -4.10 8.59 13.37
CA VAL A 128 -4.07 7.11 13.47
C VAL A 128 -2.77 6.64 14.12
N LEU A 129 -1.61 7.22 13.78
CA LEU A 129 -0.34 6.86 14.42
C LEU A 129 -0.26 7.27 15.90
N GLU A 130 -0.81 8.41 16.27
CA GLU A 130 -0.88 8.84 17.66
C GLU A 130 -1.72 7.87 18.49
N ALA A 131 -2.89 7.46 17.98
CA ALA A 131 -3.71 6.43 18.60
C ALA A 131 -2.97 5.08 18.71
N GLN A 132 -2.24 4.67 17.67
CA GLN A 132 -1.42 3.46 17.70
C GLN A 132 -0.27 3.54 18.70
N ARG A 133 0.33 4.72 18.88
CA ARG A 133 1.43 4.92 19.84
C ARG A 133 1.01 4.66 21.28
N ALA A 134 -0.23 4.92 21.64
CA ALA A 134 -0.76 4.58 22.96
C ALA A 134 -0.69 3.07 23.23
N THR A 135 -0.80 2.24 22.19
CA THR A 135 -0.80 0.77 22.31
C THR A 135 0.60 0.17 22.16
N THR A 136 1.38 0.62 21.17
CA THR A 136 2.65 -0.02 20.79
C THR A 136 3.86 0.91 20.87
N GLY A 137 3.74 2.10 21.46
CA GLY A 137 4.84 3.05 21.57
C GLY A 137 6.06 2.53 22.36
N HIS A 138 5.88 1.49 23.17
CA HIS A 138 6.95 0.79 23.90
C HIS A 138 7.63 -0.32 23.06
N CYS A 139 7.09 -0.68 21.90
CA CYS A 139 7.63 -1.66 20.98
C CYS A 139 8.57 -1.00 19.97
N GLU A 140 9.41 -1.79 19.30
CA GLU A 140 10.18 -1.31 18.14
C GLU A 140 9.28 -1.09 16.92
N SER A 141 8.39 -2.06 16.64
CA SER A 141 7.47 -2.05 15.51
C SER A 141 6.25 -1.18 15.79
N VAL A 142 5.78 -0.43 14.78
CA VAL A 142 4.59 0.42 14.90
C VAL A 142 3.33 -0.40 15.10
N PHE A 143 3.09 -1.41 14.28
CA PHE A 143 1.83 -2.16 14.30
C PHE A 143 1.93 -3.56 14.87
N CYS A 144 3.13 -4.04 15.21
CA CYS A 144 3.39 -5.37 15.77
C CYS A 144 2.74 -6.51 14.96
N LEU A 145 2.73 -6.38 13.62
CA LEU A 145 2.16 -7.37 12.71
C LEU A 145 3.11 -8.57 12.60
N GLU A 146 2.60 -9.79 12.82
CA GLU A 146 3.45 -10.98 12.83
C GLU A 146 3.87 -11.43 11.42
N THR A 147 2.88 -11.57 10.51
CA THR A 147 3.08 -11.97 9.12
C THR A 147 2.01 -11.35 8.23
N GLU A 148 2.33 -11.13 6.95
CA GLU A 148 1.37 -10.68 5.96
C GLU A 148 0.14 -11.62 5.88
N ARG A 149 0.37 -12.94 5.96
CA ARG A 149 -0.72 -13.94 5.95
C ARG A 149 -1.66 -13.78 7.13
N ARG A 150 -1.14 -13.55 8.35
CA ARG A 150 -1.96 -13.34 9.55
C ARG A 150 -2.69 -12.01 9.48
N TYR A 151 -2.02 -10.96 9.03
CA TYR A 151 -2.59 -9.65 8.81
C TYR A 151 -3.77 -9.72 7.83
N TYR A 152 -3.61 -10.37 6.67
CA TYR A 152 -4.68 -10.56 5.71
C TYR A 152 -5.84 -11.41 6.27
N LYS A 153 -5.55 -12.45 7.05
CA LYS A 153 -6.59 -13.25 7.70
C LYS A 153 -7.44 -12.41 8.66
N ARG A 154 -6.79 -11.56 9.46
CA ARG A 154 -7.48 -10.65 10.40
C ARG A 154 -8.30 -9.61 9.65
N TRP A 155 -7.76 -9.01 8.60
CA TRP A 155 -8.48 -8.11 7.72
C TRP A 155 -9.78 -8.71 7.19
N LYS A 156 -9.76 -9.95 6.69
CA LYS A 156 -10.97 -10.64 6.22
C LYS A 156 -12.00 -10.85 7.34
N VAL A 157 -11.56 -11.14 8.55
CA VAL A 157 -12.46 -11.30 9.70
C VAL A 157 -13.10 -9.96 10.06
N PHE A 158 -12.31 -8.87 10.05
CA PHE A 158 -12.82 -7.51 10.27
C PHE A 158 -13.87 -7.13 9.22
N CYS A 159 -13.58 -7.35 7.94
CA CYS A 159 -14.53 -7.08 6.86
C CYS A 159 -15.83 -7.86 7.03
N ALA A 160 -15.75 -9.17 7.27
CA ALA A 160 -16.94 -10.00 7.48
C ALA A 160 -17.77 -9.56 8.69
N ALA A 161 -17.11 -9.17 9.79
CA ALA A 161 -17.77 -8.70 11.01
C ALA A 161 -18.51 -7.36 10.83
N ASN A 162 -18.12 -6.57 9.82
CA ASN A 162 -18.64 -5.23 9.57
C ASN A 162 -19.34 -5.10 8.21
N GLU A 163 -19.69 -6.23 7.59
CA GLU A 163 -20.44 -6.28 6.32
C GLU A 163 -19.75 -5.44 5.22
N MET A 164 -18.42 -5.62 5.11
CA MET A 164 -17.59 -5.00 4.09
C MET A 164 -17.14 -6.05 3.07
N GLU A 165 -17.04 -5.67 1.80
CA GLU A 165 -16.46 -6.53 0.79
C GLU A 165 -14.93 -6.59 0.96
N PRO A 166 -14.32 -7.76 1.26
CA PRO A 166 -12.89 -7.83 1.48
C PRO A 166 -12.13 -7.64 0.16
N VAL A 167 -11.21 -6.69 0.16
CA VAL A 167 -10.18 -6.52 -0.86
C VAL A 167 -8.86 -7.15 -0.37
N SER A 168 -7.91 -7.44 -1.26
CA SER A 168 -6.58 -7.87 -0.82
C SER A 168 -5.84 -6.71 -0.15
N LEU A 169 -4.83 -7.00 0.68
CA LEU A 169 -4.01 -5.96 1.31
C LEU A 169 -3.39 -5.03 0.26
N TYR A 170 -2.93 -5.56 -0.86
CA TYR A 170 -2.39 -4.73 -1.94
C TYR A 170 -3.46 -3.82 -2.58
N GLU A 171 -4.72 -4.20 -2.51
CA GLU A 171 -5.85 -3.40 -2.99
C GLU A 171 -6.24 -2.28 -2.03
N LEU A 172 -5.84 -2.33 -0.74
CA LEU A 172 -5.89 -1.17 0.15
C LEU A 172 -5.04 -0.01 -0.38
N ARG A 173 -3.84 -0.33 -0.89
CA ARG A 173 -3.01 0.65 -1.59
C ARG A 173 -3.66 1.15 -2.90
N HIS A 174 -4.34 0.29 -3.66
CA HIS A 174 -5.09 0.74 -4.84
C HIS A 174 -6.24 1.67 -4.44
N THR A 175 -6.84 1.44 -3.28
CA THR A 175 -7.84 2.34 -2.70
C THR A 175 -7.26 3.72 -2.43
N PHE A 176 -6.08 3.80 -1.78
CA PHE A 176 -5.36 5.08 -1.60
C PHE A 176 -5.20 5.82 -2.94
N VAL A 177 -4.60 5.16 -3.93
CA VAL A 177 -4.37 5.76 -5.26
C VAL A 177 -5.69 6.22 -5.90
N SER A 178 -6.77 5.48 -5.71
CA SER A 178 -8.10 5.83 -6.24
C SER A 178 -8.71 7.03 -5.54
N VAL A 179 -8.49 7.21 -4.25
CA VAL A 179 -8.94 8.38 -3.49
C VAL A 179 -8.20 9.64 -3.94
N VAL A 180 -6.88 9.54 -4.11
CA VAL A 180 -6.03 10.69 -4.47
C VAL A 180 -5.83 10.86 -5.99
N LYS A 181 -6.57 10.16 -6.82
CA LYS A 181 -6.41 10.14 -8.29
C LYS A 181 -6.56 11.52 -8.97
N THR A 182 -7.20 12.46 -8.31
CA THR A 182 -7.38 13.83 -8.81
C THR A 182 -6.18 14.73 -8.53
N LEU A 183 -5.25 14.30 -7.69
CA LEU A 183 -3.99 15.00 -7.44
C LEU A 183 -3.03 14.79 -8.62
N PRO A 184 -2.10 15.73 -8.84
CA PRO A 184 -1.09 15.59 -9.89
C PRO A 184 -0.29 14.29 -9.73
N ALA A 185 -0.08 13.57 -10.84
CA ALA A 185 0.64 12.31 -10.83
C ALA A 185 2.08 12.44 -10.28
N GLY A 186 2.71 13.60 -10.48
CA GLY A 186 4.03 13.95 -9.91
C GLY A 186 4.06 13.95 -8.38
N GLU A 187 2.94 14.27 -7.73
CA GLU A 187 2.81 14.25 -6.27
C GLU A 187 2.49 12.84 -5.73
N VAL A 188 1.64 12.09 -6.44
CA VAL A 188 1.17 10.76 -5.99
C VAL A 188 2.22 9.67 -6.22
N LYS A 189 2.91 9.68 -7.37
CA LYS A 189 3.92 8.65 -7.71
C LYS A 189 5.03 8.50 -6.65
N PRO A 190 5.64 9.60 -6.12
CA PRO A 190 6.63 9.49 -5.06
C PRO A 190 6.09 8.88 -3.76
N LEU A 191 4.85 9.23 -3.35
CA LEU A 191 4.23 8.69 -2.14
C LEU A 191 4.13 7.15 -2.18
N VAL A 192 3.76 6.62 -3.34
CA VAL A 192 3.60 5.18 -3.51
C VAL A 192 4.88 4.47 -4.03
N GLY A 193 5.98 5.18 -4.27
CA GLY A 193 7.24 4.59 -4.75
C GLY A 193 7.06 3.86 -6.09
N HIS A 194 6.33 4.47 -7.02
CA HIS A 194 6.34 4.08 -8.43
C HIS A 194 7.54 4.73 -9.11
N SER A 195 8.15 4.03 -10.09
CA SER A 195 9.13 4.64 -10.97
C SER A 195 8.47 5.84 -11.65
N GLN A 196 9.18 6.96 -11.65
CA GLN A 196 8.84 8.04 -12.56
C GLN A 196 9.13 7.49 -13.96
N ASP A 197 8.07 7.31 -14.77
CA ASP A 197 8.29 7.08 -16.20
C ASP A 197 9.10 8.26 -16.73
N MET A 198 10.05 7.99 -17.63
CA MET A 198 10.95 9.00 -18.19
C MET A 198 10.19 9.94 -19.15
N ASP A 199 9.12 10.58 -18.66
CA ASP A 199 8.53 11.72 -19.32
C ASP A 199 9.33 13.00 -18.96
N THR A 200 9.24 14.00 -19.79
CA THR A 200 9.99 15.26 -19.66
C THR A 200 9.74 15.93 -18.29
N PHE A 201 8.56 15.76 -17.70
CA PHE A 201 8.22 16.29 -16.38
C PHE A 201 8.89 15.52 -15.25
N GLY A 202 9.03 14.20 -15.33
CA GLY A 202 9.69 13.39 -14.30
C GLY A 202 11.20 13.64 -14.22
N GLN A 203 11.85 14.08 -15.32
CA GLN A 203 13.29 14.38 -15.33
C GLN A 203 13.64 15.77 -14.80
N TYR A 204 12.74 16.73 -14.90
CA TYR A 204 13.02 18.15 -14.59
C TYR A 204 12.23 18.69 -13.39
N SER A 205 11.28 17.96 -12.81
CA SER A 205 10.58 18.42 -11.62
C SER A 205 11.42 18.14 -10.37
N HIS A 206 12.11 19.16 -9.89
CA HIS A 206 12.71 19.15 -8.56
C HIS A 206 11.66 19.54 -7.53
N ALA A 207 11.57 18.80 -6.42
CA ALA A 207 10.69 19.15 -5.31
C ALA A 207 11.11 20.53 -4.73
N LEU A 208 10.15 21.44 -4.62
CA LEU A 208 10.36 22.71 -3.95
C LEU A 208 10.15 22.56 -2.44
N THR A 209 10.71 23.48 -1.68
CA THR A 209 10.47 23.54 -0.22
C THR A 209 8.97 23.73 0.04
N GLY A 210 8.38 22.84 0.85
CA GLY A 210 6.96 22.84 1.18
C GLY A 210 6.06 21.95 0.29
N ASP A 211 6.58 21.34 -0.79
CA ASP A 211 5.80 20.47 -1.66
C ASP A 211 5.27 19.22 -0.93
N ALA A 212 6.10 18.65 -0.04
CA ALA A 212 5.69 17.46 0.73
C ALA A 212 4.53 17.78 1.69
N GLU A 213 4.56 18.94 2.35
CA GLU A 213 3.50 19.42 3.23
C GLU A 213 2.24 19.78 2.43
N ASN A 214 2.39 20.39 1.25
CA ASN A 214 1.27 20.68 0.35
C ASN A 214 0.59 19.39 -0.09
N THR A 215 1.37 18.41 -0.52
CA THR A 215 0.86 17.08 -0.90
C THR A 215 0.16 16.39 0.27
N ALA A 216 0.71 16.45 1.48
CA ALA A 216 0.07 15.89 2.68
C ALA A 216 -1.27 16.56 2.97
N ARG A 217 -1.38 17.91 2.83
CA ARG A 217 -2.65 18.64 2.97
C ARG A 217 -3.66 18.24 1.89
N ALA A 218 -3.24 18.07 0.65
CA ALA A 218 -4.11 17.67 -0.44
C ALA A 218 -4.64 16.24 -0.26
N VAL A 219 -3.80 15.32 0.21
CA VAL A 219 -4.20 13.95 0.60
C VAL A 219 -5.21 14.01 1.74
N ASN A 220 -4.94 14.81 2.77
CA ASN A 220 -5.85 15.00 3.90
C ASN A 220 -7.23 15.47 3.42
N ALA A 221 -7.30 16.51 2.60
CA ALA A 221 -8.54 17.04 2.07
C ALA A 221 -9.33 16.01 1.25
N ALA A 222 -8.66 15.16 0.46
CA ALA A 222 -9.29 14.10 -0.31
C ALA A 222 -9.98 13.06 0.60
N PHE A 223 -9.32 12.64 1.69
CA PHE A 223 -9.92 11.71 2.65
C PHE A 223 -11.02 12.34 3.50
N MET A 224 -10.84 13.55 4.01
CA MET A 224 -11.86 14.28 4.79
C MET A 224 -13.16 14.43 4.00
N LYS A 225 -13.06 14.82 2.72
CA LYS A 225 -14.23 14.90 1.82
C LYS A 225 -14.95 13.57 1.69
N LEU A 226 -14.24 12.46 1.60
CA LEU A 226 -14.80 11.13 1.43
C LEU A 226 -15.44 10.62 2.72
N LEU A 227 -14.78 10.86 3.86
CA LEU A 227 -15.22 10.41 5.18
C LEU A 227 -16.33 11.30 5.77
N LYS A 228 -16.63 12.42 5.12
CA LYS A 228 -17.65 13.42 5.56
C LYS A 228 -17.36 13.98 6.96
N VAL A 229 -16.11 14.18 7.29
CA VAL A 229 -15.63 14.75 8.55
C VAL A 229 -15.08 16.16 8.31
#